data_b0c5dc41d51c4ab8d52a82b353d3bfcd
#
_entry.id   b0c5dc41d51c4ab8d52a82b353d3bfcd
#
_cell.length_a   1.000
_cell.length_b   1.000
_cell.length_c   1.000
_cell.angle_alpha   90.00
_cell.angle_beta   90.00
_cell.angle_gamma   90.00
#
_symmetry.space_group_name_H-M   'P 1'
#
loop_
_entity.id
_entity.type
_entity.pdbx_description
1 polymer ?
#
loop_
_entity_poly.entity_id
_entity_poly.type
_entity_poly.pdbx_seq_one_letter_code
_entity_poly.pdbx_strand_id
1 'polypeptide(L)'
;EGISRHIRRMTRDDREFSIVVFGATGDAGRAVCRYLATKQGARPVKWAVAGRSKAKLETLVSSLGGSSAPSVLLADACDASSLLRIAERATLVFSAVGPYSRLGEPMVKACLVARTHWADITGEVFWVGEMEAKHGEAAAAAGVTLTSLCGYDSVPCELSLHVARKALKLGARHSELLDAEAVTQLNVPEGGGAPAGTLLTVLTALGSNALGLAKGYAAFARSNDESAALWPVLRSMLGSLSLGWSPQAGCFTLAHFMFWCNVPVVHRSFGARGANPLRFRDREQ
;
A
#
# COMPACT_ATOMS: atom_id res chain seq x y z
N GLU A 1 -22.31 31.73 -31.83
CA GLU A 1 -21.13 31.05 -32.41
C GLU A 1 -20.26 30.52 -31.27
N GLY A 2 -20.39 29.20 -31.03
CA GLY A 2 -19.81 28.49 -29.92
C GLY A 2 -18.32 28.28 -30.08
N ILE A 3 -17.55 28.75 -29.12
CA ILE A 3 -16.15 28.34 -28.93
C ILE A 3 -16.17 26.94 -28.35
N SER A 4 -16.24 25.92 -29.23
CA SER A 4 -15.92 24.55 -28.89
C SER A 4 -14.41 24.49 -28.60
N ARG A 5 -14.01 24.75 -27.35
CA ARG A 5 -12.67 24.42 -26.89
C ARG A 5 -12.51 22.90 -27.00
N HIS A 6 -11.86 22.43 -28.04
CA HIS A 6 -11.28 21.12 -28.10
C HIS A 6 -10.25 21.02 -26.97
N ILE A 7 -10.69 20.64 -25.79
CA ILE A 7 -9.81 20.18 -24.74
C ILE A 7 -9.22 18.88 -25.26
N ARG A 8 -8.04 18.96 -25.89
CA ARG A 8 -7.25 17.80 -26.27
C ARG A 8 -7.05 17.01 -24.99
N ARG A 9 -7.76 15.90 -24.83
CA ARG A 9 -7.67 15.05 -23.66
C ARG A 9 -6.24 14.50 -23.63
N MET A 10 -5.39 15.02 -22.74
CA MET A 10 -4.02 14.56 -22.60
C MET A 10 -4.03 13.06 -22.40
N THR A 11 -3.26 12.35 -23.22
CA THR A 11 -2.99 10.93 -22.98
C THR A 11 -2.10 10.79 -21.75
N ARG A 12 -2.00 9.59 -21.15
CA ARG A 12 -1.11 9.37 -20.00
C ARG A 12 0.36 9.66 -20.31
N ASP A 13 0.75 9.44 -21.58
CA ASP A 13 2.12 9.65 -22.04
C ASP A 13 2.48 11.14 -22.13
N ASP A 14 1.48 12.03 -22.20
CA ASP A 14 1.67 13.48 -22.28
C ASP A 14 1.72 14.15 -20.87
N ARG A 15 1.67 13.39 -19.79
CA ARG A 15 1.68 13.94 -18.43
C ARG A 15 3.03 14.55 -18.08
N GLU A 16 2.95 15.65 -17.31
CA GLU A 16 4.14 16.39 -16.90
C GLU A 16 5.08 15.55 -16.03
N PHE A 17 4.49 14.70 -15.15
CA PHE A 17 5.22 13.84 -14.23
C PHE A 17 4.83 12.37 -14.42
N SER A 18 5.83 11.50 -14.44
CA SER A 18 5.60 10.06 -14.35
C SER A 18 5.08 9.69 -12.96
N ILE A 19 5.61 10.33 -11.89
CA ILE A 19 5.25 10.05 -10.50
C ILE A 19 5.11 11.37 -9.72
N VAL A 20 4.04 11.48 -8.94
CA VAL A 20 3.91 12.50 -7.89
C VAL A 20 3.91 11.78 -6.54
N VAL A 21 4.85 12.13 -5.65
CA VAL A 21 4.92 11.63 -4.27
C VAL A 21 4.10 12.53 -3.37
N PHE A 22 2.89 12.12 -3.02
CA PHE A 22 2.00 12.85 -2.11
C PHE A 22 2.29 12.46 -0.66
N GLY A 23 2.47 13.43 0.22
CA GLY A 23 2.96 13.22 1.59
C GLY A 23 4.48 13.11 1.67
N ALA A 24 5.20 13.71 0.73
CA ALA A 24 6.65 13.62 0.58
C ALA A 24 7.46 14.03 1.84
N THR A 25 6.91 14.87 2.72
CA THR A 25 7.59 15.36 3.93
C THR A 25 7.46 14.44 5.15
N GLY A 26 6.63 13.41 5.08
CA GLY A 26 6.54 12.34 6.10
C GLY A 26 7.72 11.38 5.99
N ASP A 27 7.93 10.53 7.00
CA ASP A 27 9.10 9.63 7.07
C ASP A 27 9.17 8.68 5.88
N ALA A 28 8.08 7.99 5.56
CA ALA A 28 7.99 7.11 4.41
C ALA A 28 8.11 7.89 3.08
N GLY A 29 7.44 9.04 2.96
CA GLY A 29 7.55 9.90 1.78
C GLY A 29 8.97 10.36 1.52
N ARG A 30 9.71 10.76 2.56
CA ARG A 30 11.14 11.13 2.46
C ARG A 30 12.01 9.96 2.00
N ALA A 31 11.75 8.75 2.50
CA ALA A 31 12.48 7.55 2.09
C ALA A 31 12.29 7.29 0.59
N VAL A 32 11.05 7.36 0.10
CA VAL A 32 10.73 7.23 -1.34
C VAL A 32 11.39 8.33 -2.16
N CYS A 33 11.34 9.58 -1.70
CA CYS A 33 12.00 10.70 -2.40
C CYS A 33 13.51 10.50 -2.51
N ARG A 34 14.17 10.06 -1.43
CA ARG A 34 15.61 9.72 -1.46
C ARG A 34 15.91 8.61 -2.47
N TYR A 35 15.09 7.54 -2.45
CA TYR A 35 15.26 6.45 -3.40
C TYR A 35 15.11 6.92 -4.85
N LEU A 36 14.06 7.69 -5.17
CA LEU A 36 13.86 8.22 -6.52
C LEU A 36 15.01 9.14 -6.95
N ALA A 37 15.54 9.96 -6.04
CA ALA A 37 16.69 10.83 -6.33
C ALA A 37 17.98 10.04 -6.70
N THR A 38 18.16 8.84 -6.11
CA THR A 38 19.32 7.97 -6.45
C THR A 38 19.15 7.16 -7.74
N LYS A 39 17.92 7.00 -8.24
CA LYS A 39 17.59 6.17 -9.42
C LYS A 39 17.55 6.98 -10.72
N GLN A 40 18.48 7.91 -10.89
CA GLN A 40 18.69 8.68 -12.13
C GLN A 40 19.52 7.85 -13.12
N GLY A 41 18.93 6.75 -13.64
CA GLY A 41 19.57 5.89 -14.65
C GLY A 41 19.45 6.44 -16.08
N ALA A 42 19.66 5.59 -17.09
CA ALA A 42 19.59 5.93 -18.50
C ALA A 42 18.23 6.52 -18.97
N ARG A 43 17.18 6.39 -18.15
CA ARG A 43 15.86 7.02 -18.35
C ARG A 43 15.45 7.73 -17.07
N PRO A 44 15.78 9.04 -16.93
CA PRO A 44 15.40 9.80 -15.75
C PRO A 44 13.87 9.88 -15.63
N VAL A 45 13.37 9.55 -14.44
CA VAL A 45 11.92 9.66 -14.12
C VAL A 45 11.63 11.12 -13.84
N LYS A 46 10.70 11.71 -14.57
CA LYS A 46 10.14 13.04 -14.23
C LYS A 46 9.20 12.88 -13.06
N TRP A 47 9.50 13.49 -11.93
CA TRP A 47 8.70 13.35 -10.73
C TRP A 47 8.57 14.65 -9.94
N ALA A 48 7.57 14.68 -9.06
CA ALA A 48 7.31 15.82 -8.19
C ALA A 48 7.03 15.37 -6.76
N VAL A 49 7.28 16.26 -5.80
CA VAL A 49 6.92 16.13 -4.39
C VAL A 49 5.67 16.94 -4.10
N ALA A 50 4.72 16.38 -3.37
CA ALA A 50 3.47 17.06 -3.05
C ALA A 50 3.14 16.99 -1.56
N GLY A 51 2.51 18.05 -1.05
CA GLY A 51 2.09 18.17 0.35
C GLY A 51 1.62 19.59 0.68
N ARG A 52 1.26 19.82 1.95
CA ARG A 52 0.63 21.06 2.41
C ARG A 52 1.59 22.24 2.61
N SER A 53 2.83 21.96 2.99
CA SER A 53 3.79 22.99 3.39
C SER A 53 4.86 23.20 2.34
N LYS A 54 4.80 24.32 1.63
CA LYS A 54 5.78 24.71 0.63
C LYS A 54 7.20 24.70 1.21
N ALA A 55 7.40 25.37 2.34
CA ALA A 55 8.72 25.47 2.97
C ALA A 55 9.33 24.09 3.32
N LYS A 56 8.52 23.14 3.86
CA LYS A 56 9.00 21.78 4.16
C LYS A 56 9.33 20.99 2.89
N LEU A 57 8.58 21.18 1.81
CA LEU A 57 8.84 20.55 0.51
C LEU A 57 10.13 21.11 -0.12
N GLU A 58 10.33 22.42 -0.11
CA GLU A 58 11.55 23.07 -0.60
C GLU A 58 12.79 22.63 0.20
N THR A 59 12.68 22.54 1.53
CA THR A 59 13.74 22.00 2.38
C THR A 59 14.06 20.55 2.02
N LEU A 60 13.04 19.72 1.80
CA LEU A 60 13.23 18.34 1.36
C LEU A 60 13.97 18.30 0.02
N VAL A 61 13.51 19.04 -0.99
CA VAL A 61 14.12 19.09 -2.33
C VAL A 61 15.58 19.52 -2.25
N SER A 62 15.87 20.56 -1.47
CA SER A 62 17.26 21.03 -1.25
C SER A 62 18.15 19.96 -0.61
N SER A 63 17.58 19.09 0.25
CA SER A 63 18.32 18.02 0.92
C SER A 63 18.59 16.78 0.05
N LEU A 64 17.87 16.61 -1.06
CA LEU A 64 18.01 15.42 -1.89
C LEU A 64 19.28 15.43 -2.74
N GLY A 65 19.84 16.59 -3.03
CA GLY A 65 21.00 16.72 -3.92
C GLY A 65 20.70 16.29 -5.35
N GLY A 66 21.67 16.44 -6.23
CA GLY A 66 21.61 15.92 -7.61
C GLY A 66 21.20 16.95 -8.66
N SER A 67 21.43 16.60 -9.93
CA SER A 67 21.25 17.46 -11.10
C SER A 67 19.78 17.62 -11.55
N SER A 68 18.85 16.84 -10.99
CA SER A 68 17.43 16.85 -11.36
C SER A 68 16.57 16.91 -10.11
N ALA A 69 16.43 18.12 -9.56
CA ALA A 69 15.54 18.37 -8.43
C ALA A 69 14.08 18.15 -8.84
N PRO A 70 13.25 17.44 -8.01
CA PRO A 70 11.84 17.29 -8.28
C PRO A 70 11.08 18.61 -8.17
N SER A 71 10.01 18.74 -8.95
CA SER A 71 9.09 19.88 -8.83
C SER A 71 8.31 19.83 -7.53
N VAL A 72 7.98 21.01 -6.98
CA VAL A 72 7.17 21.15 -5.76
C VAL A 72 5.72 21.46 -6.13
N LEU A 73 4.78 20.67 -5.61
CA LEU A 73 3.35 20.83 -5.79
C LEU A 73 2.66 21.00 -4.44
N LEU A 74 1.70 21.93 -4.37
CA LEU A 74 0.91 22.13 -3.16
C LEU A 74 -0.42 21.37 -3.27
N ALA A 75 -0.69 20.51 -2.28
CA ALA A 75 -1.94 19.79 -2.17
C ALA A 75 -2.26 19.47 -0.71
N ASP A 76 -3.55 19.54 -0.37
CA ASP A 76 -4.10 19.13 0.93
C ASP A 76 -5.06 17.97 0.74
N ALA A 77 -4.96 16.95 1.60
CA ALA A 77 -5.87 15.79 1.58
C ALA A 77 -7.35 16.16 1.80
N CYS A 78 -7.60 17.32 2.41
CA CYS A 78 -8.93 17.85 2.66
C CYS A 78 -9.43 18.82 1.56
N ASP A 79 -8.61 19.14 0.55
CA ASP A 79 -8.97 19.99 -0.58
C ASP A 79 -9.01 19.20 -1.88
N ALA A 80 -10.21 18.75 -2.27
CA ALA A 80 -10.44 17.96 -3.48
C ALA A 80 -9.93 18.63 -4.76
N SER A 81 -9.98 19.97 -4.83
CA SER A 81 -9.52 20.73 -5.99
C SER A 81 -8.00 20.65 -6.13
N SER A 82 -7.26 20.74 -5.01
CA SER A 82 -5.81 20.60 -5.01
C SER A 82 -5.38 19.18 -5.37
N LEU A 83 -6.11 18.17 -4.89
CA LEU A 83 -5.86 16.76 -5.21
C LEU A 83 -6.06 16.49 -6.70
N LEU A 84 -7.13 17.02 -7.30
CA LEU A 84 -7.39 16.86 -8.73
C LEU A 84 -6.28 17.51 -9.57
N ARG A 85 -5.85 18.73 -9.21
CA ARG A 85 -4.76 19.42 -9.91
C ARG A 85 -3.47 18.62 -9.96
N ILE A 86 -3.07 17.92 -8.88
CA ILE A 86 -1.86 17.11 -8.89
C ILE A 86 -2.08 15.79 -9.64
N ALA A 87 -3.29 15.18 -9.55
CA ALA A 87 -3.62 13.97 -10.27
C ALA A 87 -3.62 14.18 -11.79
N GLU A 88 -4.13 15.32 -12.30
CA GLU A 88 -4.14 15.66 -13.72
C GLU A 88 -2.74 15.80 -14.33
N ARG A 89 -1.73 16.08 -13.52
CA ARG A 89 -0.33 16.28 -13.95
C ARG A 89 0.52 15.03 -13.86
N ALA A 90 0.01 13.95 -13.27
CA ALA A 90 0.76 12.73 -12.98
C ALA A 90 0.25 11.51 -13.75
N THR A 91 1.13 10.64 -14.19
CA THR A 91 0.78 9.29 -14.65
C THR A 91 0.43 8.40 -13.46
N LEU A 92 1.17 8.53 -12.34
CA LEU A 92 0.98 7.83 -11.09
C LEU A 92 1.05 8.81 -9.91
N VAL A 93 0.10 8.74 -9.00
CA VAL A 93 0.25 9.32 -7.66
C VAL A 93 0.63 8.20 -6.70
N PHE A 94 1.80 8.35 -6.08
CA PHE A 94 2.20 7.54 -4.93
C PHE A 94 1.86 8.31 -3.65
N SER A 95 1.01 7.74 -2.81
CA SER A 95 0.58 8.38 -1.56
C SER A 95 1.25 7.76 -0.34
N ALA A 96 1.86 8.62 0.49
CA ALA A 96 2.32 8.32 1.84
C ALA A 96 1.53 9.14 2.89
N VAL A 97 0.28 9.50 2.58
CA VAL A 97 -0.60 10.28 3.47
C VAL A 97 -1.58 9.35 4.15
N GLY A 98 -1.36 9.09 5.44
CA GLY A 98 -2.24 8.30 6.31
C GLY A 98 -2.79 9.12 7.49
N PRO A 99 -3.75 8.59 8.26
CA PRO A 99 -4.44 7.32 8.07
C PRO A 99 -5.30 7.29 6.79
N TYR A 100 -5.21 6.21 6.04
CA TYR A 100 -5.86 6.13 4.72
C TYR A 100 -7.38 6.03 4.82
N SER A 101 -7.91 5.39 5.85
CA SER A 101 -9.34 5.36 6.16
C SER A 101 -9.96 6.74 6.36
N ARG A 102 -9.15 7.76 6.67
CA ARG A 102 -9.60 9.15 6.83
C ARG A 102 -9.25 10.05 5.65
N LEU A 103 -8.09 9.85 5.04
CA LEU A 103 -7.49 10.81 4.11
C LEU A 103 -7.24 10.23 2.71
N GLY A 104 -7.43 8.92 2.50
CA GLY A 104 -7.08 8.25 1.25
C GLY A 104 -8.13 8.40 0.15
N GLU A 105 -9.42 8.21 0.48
CA GLU A 105 -10.50 8.17 -0.52
C GLU A 105 -10.60 9.43 -1.40
N PRO A 106 -10.45 10.68 -0.88
CA PRO A 106 -10.50 11.87 -1.73
C PRO A 106 -9.45 11.85 -2.85
N MET A 107 -8.24 11.35 -2.56
CA MET A 107 -7.18 11.24 -3.57
C MET A 107 -7.45 10.12 -4.57
N VAL A 108 -7.98 8.97 -4.12
CA VAL A 108 -8.43 7.89 -5.01
C VAL A 108 -9.47 8.43 -6.00
N LYS A 109 -10.47 9.19 -5.53
CA LYS A 109 -11.48 9.83 -6.39
C LYS A 109 -10.84 10.79 -7.40
N ALA A 110 -9.90 11.62 -6.97
CA ALA A 110 -9.17 12.53 -7.86
C ALA A 110 -8.40 11.75 -8.94
N CYS A 111 -7.75 10.64 -8.58
CA CYS A 111 -7.07 9.76 -9.52
C CYS A 111 -8.03 9.14 -10.56
N LEU A 112 -9.21 8.71 -10.14
CA LEU A 112 -10.22 8.17 -11.05
C LEU A 112 -10.71 9.22 -12.05
N VAL A 113 -11.05 10.42 -11.58
CA VAL A 113 -11.48 11.53 -12.43
C VAL A 113 -10.40 11.91 -13.44
N ALA A 114 -9.16 12.03 -12.97
CA ALA A 114 -8.02 12.38 -13.79
C ALA A 114 -7.51 11.22 -14.67
N ARG A 115 -7.99 9.99 -14.47
CA ARG A 115 -7.45 8.76 -15.10
C ARG A 115 -5.98 8.52 -14.77
N THR A 116 -5.59 8.80 -13.56
CA THR A 116 -4.24 8.66 -13.03
C THR A 116 -4.15 7.39 -12.21
N HIS A 117 -3.05 6.66 -12.31
CA HIS A 117 -2.81 5.48 -11.48
C HIS A 117 -2.56 5.89 -10.03
N TRP A 118 -2.86 4.96 -9.12
CA TRP A 118 -2.65 5.11 -7.68
C TRP A 118 -1.76 4.02 -7.14
N ALA A 119 -0.84 4.39 -6.24
CA ALA A 119 -0.12 3.45 -5.39
C ALA A 119 0.02 4.02 -3.98
N ASP A 120 -0.02 3.15 -2.96
CA ASP A 120 0.15 3.53 -1.57
C ASP A 120 0.88 2.47 -0.74
N ILE A 121 1.17 2.80 0.50
CA ILE A 121 1.85 1.94 1.48
C ILE A 121 0.97 1.65 2.71
N THR A 122 -0.36 1.69 2.55
CA THR A 122 -1.27 1.43 3.66
C THR A 122 -1.07 0.02 4.24
N GLY A 123 -1.26 -0.11 5.55
CA GLY A 123 -1.48 -1.39 6.21
C GLY A 123 -2.96 -1.65 6.54
N GLU A 124 -3.86 -0.72 6.15
CA GLU A 124 -5.29 -0.76 6.46
C GLU A 124 -6.05 -1.63 5.45
N VAL A 125 -5.85 -2.95 5.49
CA VAL A 125 -6.44 -3.91 4.52
C VAL A 125 -7.97 -3.81 4.43
N PHE A 126 -8.64 -3.48 5.52
CA PHE A 126 -10.09 -3.26 5.54
C PHE A 126 -10.50 -2.06 4.68
N TRP A 127 -9.74 -0.96 4.73
CA TRP A 127 -9.96 0.20 3.88
C TRP A 127 -9.72 -0.13 2.40
N VAL A 128 -8.69 -0.93 2.10
CA VAL A 128 -8.44 -1.37 0.71
C VAL A 128 -9.62 -2.16 0.17
N GLY A 129 -10.19 -3.09 0.96
CA GLY A 129 -11.40 -3.81 0.59
C GLY A 129 -12.59 -2.89 0.33
N GLU A 130 -12.80 -1.87 1.16
CA GLU A 130 -13.84 -0.86 0.95
C GLU A 130 -13.61 -0.05 -0.34
N MET A 131 -12.38 0.38 -0.60
CA MET A 131 -12.05 1.14 -1.82
C MET A 131 -12.26 0.31 -3.08
N GLU A 132 -11.91 -0.97 -3.03
CA GLU A 132 -12.16 -1.88 -4.14
C GLU A 132 -13.67 -2.08 -4.38
N ALA A 133 -14.45 -2.31 -3.34
CA ALA A 133 -15.90 -2.45 -3.45
C ALA A 133 -16.58 -1.19 -3.99
N LYS A 134 -16.13 0.00 -3.56
CA LYS A 134 -16.72 1.30 -3.96
C LYS A 134 -16.26 1.76 -5.35
N HIS A 135 -15.01 1.50 -5.71
CA HIS A 135 -14.34 2.17 -6.83
C HIS A 135 -13.75 1.22 -7.87
N GLY A 136 -13.75 -0.10 -7.62
CA GLY A 136 -13.10 -1.08 -8.50
C GLY A 136 -13.66 -1.08 -9.92
N GLU A 137 -14.98 -1.06 -10.08
CA GLU A 137 -15.62 -1.01 -11.41
C GLU A 137 -15.30 0.29 -12.15
N ALA A 138 -15.36 1.43 -11.45
CA ALA A 138 -15.01 2.73 -12.03
C ALA A 138 -13.55 2.80 -12.44
N ALA A 139 -12.64 2.21 -11.65
CA ALA A 139 -11.23 2.11 -11.96
C ALA A 139 -11.00 1.27 -13.23
N ALA A 140 -11.64 0.11 -13.33
CA ALA A 140 -11.57 -0.76 -14.50
C ALA A 140 -12.08 -0.05 -15.76
N ALA A 141 -13.25 0.60 -15.69
CA ALA A 141 -13.83 1.35 -16.78
C ALA A 141 -12.96 2.55 -17.23
N ALA A 142 -12.29 3.20 -16.29
CA ALA A 142 -11.35 4.29 -16.57
C ALA A 142 -9.97 3.79 -17.04
N GLY A 143 -9.69 2.49 -16.95
CA GLY A 143 -8.38 1.89 -17.19
C GLY A 143 -7.35 2.35 -16.15
N VAL A 144 -7.75 2.67 -14.91
CA VAL A 144 -6.91 3.09 -13.80
C VAL A 144 -6.52 1.88 -12.96
N THR A 145 -5.25 1.77 -12.62
CA THR A 145 -4.76 0.78 -11.66
C THR A 145 -4.71 1.42 -10.27
N LEU A 146 -5.39 0.79 -9.32
CA LEU A 146 -5.31 1.13 -7.90
C LEU A 146 -4.49 0.03 -7.20
N THR A 147 -3.26 0.35 -6.78
CA THR A 147 -2.34 -0.59 -6.15
C THR A 147 -2.05 -0.14 -4.73
N SER A 148 -2.65 -0.81 -3.77
CA SER A 148 -2.42 -0.54 -2.34
C SER A 148 -1.47 -1.58 -1.72
N LEU A 149 -1.06 -1.35 -0.46
CA LEU A 149 -0.22 -2.28 0.30
C LEU A 149 1.19 -2.47 -0.29
N CYS A 150 1.75 -1.45 -0.95
CA CYS A 150 3.06 -1.51 -1.58
C CYS A 150 4.23 -1.24 -0.60
N GLY A 151 3.96 -1.23 0.71
CA GLY A 151 4.93 -0.94 1.75
C GLY A 151 5.66 -2.16 2.29
N TYR A 152 6.59 -1.89 3.22
CA TYR A 152 7.33 -2.90 3.97
C TYR A 152 6.39 -3.85 4.74
N ASP A 153 5.26 -3.35 5.19
CA ASP A 153 4.28 -4.11 5.97
C ASP A 153 3.74 -5.35 5.24
N SER A 154 3.77 -5.37 3.90
CA SER A 154 3.15 -6.44 3.11
C SER A 154 4.08 -7.05 2.09
N VAL A 155 4.86 -6.24 1.36
CA VAL A 155 5.64 -6.70 0.20
C VAL A 155 6.73 -7.70 0.57
N PRO A 156 7.55 -7.53 1.61
CA PRO A 156 8.58 -8.50 1.97
C PRO A 156 8.00 -9.87 2.33
N CYS A 157 6.90 -9.91 3.07
CA CYS A 157 6.22 -11.13 3.47
C CYS A 157 5.71 -11.92 2.25
N GLU A 158 4.96 -11.26 1.38
CA GLU A 158 4.43 -11.86 0.15
C GLU A 158 5.54 -12.30 -0.82
N LEU A 159 6.56 -11.46 -0.99
CA LEU A 159 7.70 -11.76 -1.86
C LEU A 159 8.52 -12.94 -1.33
N SER A 160 8.75 -13.03 -0.02
CA SER A 160 9.46 -14.14 0.61
C SER A 160 8.76 -15.48 0.35
N LEU A 161 7.43 -15.49 0.47
CA LEU A 161 6.63 -16.66 0.17
C LEU A 161 6.67 -17.05 -1.32
N HIS A 162 6.64 -16.05 -2.21
CA HIS A 162 6.81 -16.29 -3.64
C HIS A 162 8.17 -16.89 -3.98
N VAL A 163 9.25 -16.37 -3.39
CA VAL A 163 10.61 -16.88 -3.57
C VAL A 163 10.75 -18.30 -3.02
N ALA A 164 10.21 -18.57 -1.83
CA ALA A 164 10.22 -19.90 -1.22
C ALA A 164 9.51 -20.93 -2.12
N ARG A 165 8.34 -20.61 -2.65
CA ARG A 165 7.63 -21.47 -3.60
C ARG A 165 8.45 -21.75 -4.86
N LYS A 166 9.10 -20.73 -5.41
CA LYS A 166 9.96 -20.89 -6.59
C LYS A 166 11.17 -21.80 -6.28
N ALA A 167 11.78 -21.63 -5.11
CA ALA A 167 12.92 -22.45 -4.67
C ALA A 167 12.52 -23.91 -4.48
N LEU A 168 11.33 -24.17 -3.94
CA LEU A 168 10.76 -25.51 -3.77
C LEU A 168 10.25 -26.13 -5.09
N LYS A 169 10.36 -25.42 -6.21
CA LYS A 169 9.86 -25.84 -7.53
C LYS A 169 8.37 -26.22 -7.53
N LEU A 170 7.59 -25.62 -6.63
CA LEU A 170 6.16 -25.83 -6.56
C LEU A 170 5.50 -25.27 -7.83
N GLY A 171 4.59 -26.02 -8.41
CA GLY A 171 3.88 -25.66 -9.63
C GLY A 171 3.01 -24.41 -9.48
N ALA A 172 2.32 -24.04 -10.54
CA ALA A 172 1.39 -22.90 -10.54
C ALA A 172 0.18 -23.12 -9.63
N ARG A 173 -0.10 -24.36 -9.24
CA ARG A 173 -1.19 -24.71 -8.32
C ARG A 173 -0.76 -24.45 -6.88
N HIS A 174 -1.41 -23.50 -6.24
CA HIS A 174 -1.16 -23.13 -4.84
C HIS A 174 -1.62 -24.22 -3.85
N SER A 175 -2.36 -25.21 -4.31
CA SER A 175 -2.84 -26.36 -3.53
C SER A 175 -1.73 -27.25 -2.95
N GLU A 176 -0.48 -27.06 -3.39
CA GLU A 176 0.68 -27.84 -2.91
C GLU A 176 1.31 -27.24 -1.64
N LEU A 177 1.00 -25.99 -1.29
CA LEU A 177 1.50 -25.32 -0.08
C LEU A 177 0.38 -25.26 0.95
N LEU A 178 0.47 -26.08 1.99
CA LEU A 178 -0.58 -26.21 3.02
C LEU A 178 -0.26 -25.44 4.31
N ASP A 179 1.02 -25.23 4.61
CA ASP A 179 1.48 -24.54 5.83
C ASP A 179 2.73 -23.71 5.51
N ALA A 180 2.78 -22.48 5.98
CA ALA A 180 3.91 -21.59 5.87
C ALA A 180 4.04 -20.71 7.11
N GLU A 181 5.27 -20.44 7.50
CA GLU A 181 5.61 -19.55 8.59
C GLU A 181 6.65 -18.54 8.09
N ALA A 182 6.34 -17.26 8.20
CA ALA A 182 7.31 -16.17 8.05
C ALA A 182 7.83 -15.80 9.43
N VAL A 183 9.15 -15.77 9.60
CA VAL A 183 9.79 -15.32 10.84
C VAL A 183 10.65 -14.12 10.52
N THR A 184 10.32 -12.99 11.12
CA THR A 184 11.03 -11.72 10.96
C THR A 184 11.90 -11.45 12.19
N GLN A 185 13.14 -11.06 11.98
CA GLN A 185 14.01 -10.53 13.03
C GLN A 185 14.04 -9.02 12.92
N LEU A 186 13.49 -8.35 13.93
CA LEU A 186 13.49 -6.89 14.01
C LEU A 186 14.73 -6.40 14.77
N ASN A 187 15.63 -5.76 14.05
CA ASN A 187 16.73 -5.01 14.67
C ASN A 187 16.29 -3.54 14.81
N VAL A 188 15.74 -3.19 15.98
CA VAL A 188 15.37 -1.80 16.27
C VAL A 188 16.62 -1.06 16.75
N PRO A 189 17.10 -0.02 16.07
CA PRO A 189 18.20 0.80 16.54
C PRO A 189 17.88 1.42 17.91
N GLU A 190 18.91 1.63 18.75
CA GLU A 190 18.74 2.38 20.01
C GLU A 190 18.08 3.74 19.76
N GLY A 191 16.99 4.03 20.45
CA GLY A 191 16.18 5.24 20.25
C GLY A 191 15.22 5.18 19.07
N GLY A 192 15.13 4.05 18.34
CA GLY A 192 14.14 3.81 17.29
C GLY A 192 12.77 3.53 17.89
N GLY A 193 11.74 4.18 17.38
CA GLY A 193 10.34 3.95 17.73
C GLY A 193 9.49 3.70 16.49
N ALA A 194 8.26 3.22 16.68
CA ALA A 194 7.32 3.12 15.58
C ALA A 194 7.04 4.53 15.00
N PRO A 195 7.05 4.70 13.67
CA PRO A 195 6.67 5.97 13.07
C PRO A 195 5.29 6.44 13.55
N ALA A 196 5.14 7.74 13.80
CA ALA A 196 3.88 8.30 14.32
C ALA A 196 2.66 7.94 13.46
N GLY A 197 2.85 7.81 12.15
CA GLY A 197 1.83 7.34 11.22
C GLY A 197 1.38 5.90 11.50
N THR A 198 2.31 4.99 11.78
CA THR A 198 2.03 3.59 12.13
C THR A 198 1.23 3.51 13.44
N LEU A 199 1.68 4.25 14.48
CA LEU A 199 0.96 4.29 15.76
C LEU A 199 -0.47 4.81 15.58
N LEU A 200 -0.66 5.87 14.81
CA LEU A 200 -1.98 6.45 14.53
C LEU A 200 -2.88 5.47 13.77
N THR A 201 -2.34 4.71 12.82
CA THR A 201 -3.07 3.65 12.10
C THR A 201 -3.55 2.56 13.05
N VAL A 202 -2.68 2.07 13.94
CA VAL A 202 -3.05 1.07 14.96
C VAL A 202 -4.15 1.61 15.88
N LEU A 203 -4.01 2.83 16.41
CA LEU A 203 -5.02 3.45 17.26
C LEU A 203 -6.35 3.66 16.52
N THR A 204 -6.31 4.00 15.24
CA THR A 204 -7.52 4.14 14.40
C THR A 204 -8.19 2.78 14.22
N ALA A 205 -7.43 1.72 13.96
CA ALA A 205 -7.95 0.37 13.83
C ALA A 205 -8.60 -0.13 15.13
N LEU A 206 -7.95 0.09 16.28
CA LEU A 206 -8.50 -0.27 17.60
C LEU A 206 -9.78 0.51 17.95
N GLY A 207 -9.90 1.74 17.48
CA GLY A 207 -11.12 2.57 17.64
C GLY A 207 -12.23 2.25 16.64
N SER A 208 -11.99 1.35 15.69
CA SER A 208 -12.96 1.00 14.65
C SER A 208 -13.97 -0.03 15.16
N ASN A 209 -15.19 0.04 14.63
CA ASN A 209 -16.24 -0.93 14.91
C ASN A 209 -15.86 -2.30 14.31
N ALA A 210 -15.90 -3.35 15.13
CA ALA A 210 -15.52 -4.72 14.75
C ALA A 210 -16.30 -5.24 13.52
N LEU A 211 -17.57 -4.87 13.38
CA LEU A 211 -18.38 -5.25 12.21
C LEU A 211 -17.90 -4.57 10.93
N GLY A 212 -17.50 -3.31 11.00
CA GLY A 212 -16.91 -2.58 9.87
C GLY A 212 -15.58 -3.19 9.43
N LEU A 213 -14.73 -3.54 10.40
CA LEU A 213 -13.48 -4.26 10.11
C LEU A 213 -13.74 -5.60 9.43
N ALA A 214 -14.69 -6.40 9.95
CA ALA A 214 -15.05 -7.71 9.38
C ALA A 214 -15.54 -7.59 7.93
N LYS A 215 -16.43 -6.62 7.65
CA LYS A 215 -16.90 -6.34 6.28
C LYS A 215 -15.77 -5.92 5.35
N GLY A 216 -14.88 -5.05 5.80
CA GLY A 216 -13.73 -4.62 5.03
C GLY A 216 -12.77 -5.78 4.72
N TYR A 217 -12.54 -6.69 5.67
CA TYR A 217 -11.75 -7.90 5.43
C TYR A 217 -12.43 -8.85 4.45
N ALA A 218 -13.73 -9.05 4.53
CA ALA A 218 -14.48 -9.88 3.59
C ALA A 218 -14.41 -9.31 2.16
N ALA A 219 -14.62 -8.00 2.02
CA ALA A 219 -14.46 -7.31 0.73
C ALA A 219 -13.04 -7.44 0.20
N PHE A 220 -12.03 -7.28 1.05
CA PHE A 220 -10.64 -7.49 0.66
C PHE A 220 -10.36 -8.92 0.19
N ALA A 221 -10.96 -9.93 0.81
CA ALA A 221 -10.82 -11.33 0.42
C ALA A 221 -11.55 -11.67 -0.91
N ARG A 222 -12.36 -10.77 -1.45
CA ARG A 222 -13.19 -10.96 -2.67
C ARG A 222 -14.10 -12.18 -2.57
N SER A 223 -14.64 -12.44 -1.42
CA SER A 223 -15.53 -13.58 -1.20
C SER A 223 -16.98 -13.13 -1.11
N ASN A 224 -17.86 -13.84 -1.82
CA ASN A 224 -19.31 -13.67 -1.69
C ASN A 224 -19.87 -14.31 -0.40
N ASP A 225 -19.09 -15.21 0.23
CA ASP A 225 -19.38 -15.78 1.53
C ASP A 225 -18.43 -15.19 2.56
N GLU A 226 -18.92 -14.21 3.32
CA GLU A 226 -18.15 -13.50 4.33
C GLU A 226 -17.59 -14.44 5.41
N SER A 227 -18.35 -15.46 5.79
CA SER A 227 -17.94 -16.41 6.83
C SER A 227 -16.85 -17.37 6.34
N ALA A 228 -17.00 -17.89 5.13
CA ALA A 228 -16.02 -18.78 4.51
C ALA A 228 -14.70 -18.09 4.22
N ALA A 229 -14.71 -16.80 3.89
CA ALA A 229 -13.50 -16.01 3.65
C ALA A 229 -12.78 -15.61 4.93
N LEU A 230 -13.53 -15.21 5.95
CA LEU A 230 -12.97 -14.74 7.22
C LEU A 230 -12.34 -15.84 8.06
N TRP A 231 -12.93 -17.04 8.08
CA TRP A 231 -12.50 -18.10 8.97
C TRP A 231 -11.04 -18.52 8.80
N PRO A 232 -10.52 -18.77 7.58
CA PRO A 232 -9.11 -19.08 7.37
C PRO A 232 -8.18 -17.94 7.82
N VAL A 233 -8.56 -16.68 7.56
CA VAL A 233 -7.79 -15.50 7.97
C VAL A 233 -7.74 -15.40 9.49
N LEU A 234 -8.89 -15.47 10.17
CA LEU A 234 -8.97 -15.41 11.63
C LEU A 234 -8.19 -16.54 12.29
N ARG A 235 -8.28 -17.77 11.77
CA ARG A 235 -7.52 -18.92 12.27
C ARG A 235 -6.00 -18.67 12.15
N SER A 236 -5.54 -18.13 11.04
CA SER A 236 -4.13 -17.79 10.83
C SER A 236 -3.68 -16.65 11.73
N MET A 237 -4.51 -15.62 11.92
CA MET A 237 -4.25 -14.52 12.84
C MET A 237 -4.14 -15.02 14.29
N LEU A 238 -5.06 -15.85 14.74
CA LEU A 238 -5.00 -16.48 16.07
C LEU A 238 -3.77 -17.38 16.24
N GLY A 239 -3.39 -18.11 15.19
CA GLY A 239 -2.16 -18.89 15.16
C GLY A 239 -0.90 -18.05 15.27
N SER A 240 -0.91 -16.83 14.70
CA SER A 240 0.19 -15.88 14.82
C SER A 240 0.34 -15.31 16.23
N LEU A 241 -0.77 -15.13 16.96
CA LEU A 241 -0.77 -14.55 18.33
C LEU A 241 -0.11 -15.45 19.40
N SER A 242 0.10 -16.73 19.12
CA SER A 242 0.66 -17.66 20.10
C SER A 242 2.17 -17.47 20.26
N LEU A 243 2.66 -17.26 21.49
CA LEU A 243 4.07 -17.48 21.80
C LEU A 243 4.41 -18.95 21.64
N GLY A 244 5.45 -19.28 20.92
CA GLY A 244 5.83 -20.67 20.72
C GLY A 244 7.23 -20.85 20.17
N TRP A 245 7.75 -22.08 20.32
CA TRP A 245 9.00 -22.48 19.71
C TRP A 245 8.80 -22.76 18.22
N SER A 246 9.60 -22.12 17.37
CA SER A 246 9.68 -22.43 15.95
C SER A 246 10.87 -23.39 15.70
N PRO A 247 10.61 -24.66 15.39
CA PRO A 247 11.69 -25.60 15.09
C PRO A 247 12.51 -25.18 13.86
N GLN A 248 11.85 -24.53 12.90
CA GLN A 248 12.46 -24.07 11.65
C GLN A 248 13.42 -22.90 11.87
N ALA A 249 13.03 -21.96 12.75
CA ALA A 249 13.87 -20.83 13.12
C ALA A 249 14.86 -21.14 14.27
N GLY A 250 14.63 -22.22 15.03
CA GLY A 250 15.44 -22.61 16.16
C GLY A 250 15.33 -21.65 17.35
N CYS A 251 14.21 -20.94 17.48
CA CYS A 251 14.00 -19.92 18.51
C CYS A 251 12.54 -19.81 18.94
N PHE A 252 12.31 -19.10 20.06
CA PHE A 252 10.96 -18.68 20.43
C PHE A 252 10.52 -17.52 19.54
N THR A 253 9.26 -17.57 19.12
CA THR A 253 8.65 -16.56 18.27
C THR A 253 7.31 -16.13 18.84
N LEU A 254 6.94 -14.86 18.58
CA LEU A 254 5.64 -14.27 18.90
C LEU A 254 5.00 -13.69 17.63
N ALA A 255 3.82 -13.11 17.76
CA ALA A 255 3.17 -12.45 16.63
C ALA A 255 4.03 -11.29 16.13
N HIS A 256 4.33 -11.28 14.84
CA HIS A 256 4.87 -10.09 14.20
C HIS A 256 3.88 -8.94 14.32
N PHE A 257 4.34 -7.73 14.64
CA PHE A 257 3.44 -6.60 14.89
C PHE A 257 2.55 -6.22 13.70
N MET A 258 2.92 -6.63 12.47
CA MET A 258 2.13 -6.42 11.25
C MET A 258 1.32 -7.65 10.81
N PHE A 259 1.21 -8.70 11.64
CA PHE A 259 0.48 -9.92 11.28
C PHE A 259 -0.97 -9.66 10.82
N TRP A 260 -1.61 -8.66 11.40
CA TRP A 260 -2.97 -8.24 11.07
C TRP A 260 -3.12 -7.68 9.65
N CYS A 261 -2.02 -7.25 9.02
CA CYS A 261 -1.94 -6.83 7.62
C CYS A 261 -1.42 -7.97 6.72
N ASN A 262 -0.32 -8.61 7.10
CA ASN A 262 0.35 -9.62 6.30
C ASN A 262 -0.50 -10.87 6.08
N VAL A 263 -1.16 -11.36 7.12
CA VAL A 263 -1.99 -12.56 7.03
C VAL A 263 -3.11 -12.40 5.99
N PRO A 264 -3.94 -11.34 6.00
CA PRO A 264 -4.94 -11.14 4.96
C PRO A 264 -4.37 -11.00 3.55
N VAL A 265 -3.23 -10.32 3.39
CA VAL A 265 -2.57 -10.15 2.09
C VAL A 265 -2.17 -11.50 1.50
N VAL A 266 -1.51 -12.34 2.30
CA VAL A 266 -1.11 -13.69 1.89
C VAL A 266 -2.32 -14.54 1.54
N HIS A 267 -3.36 -14.54 2.36
CA HIS A 267 -4.60 -15.27 2.07
C HIS A 267 -5.27 -14.80 0.77
N ARG A 268 -5.29 -13.50 0.51
CA ARG A 268 -5.82 -12.97 -0.74
C ARG A 268 -5.03 -13.44 -1.95
N SER A 269 -3.71 -13.40 -1.90
CA SER A 269 -2.83 -13.84 -2.99
C SER A 269 -3.02 -15.32 -3.31
N PHE A 270 -3.24 -16.15 -2.30
CA PHE A 270 -3.48 -17.59 -2.45
C PHE A 270 -4.92 -17.89 -2.86
N GLY A 271 -5.91 -17.23 -2.25
CA GLY A 271 -7.34 -17.44 -2.55
C GLY A 271 -7.74 -17.03 -3.96
N ALA A 272 -7.18 -15.94 -4.48
CA ALA A 272 -7.45 -15.48 -5.84
C ALA A 272 -7.08 -16.48 -6.96
N ARG A 273 -6.35 -17.54 -6.61
CA ARG A 273 -5.88 -18.57 -7.54
C ARG A 273 -6.53 -19.96 -7.35
N GLY A 274 -7.62 -20.02 -6.58
CA GLY A 274 -8.39 -21.26 -6.37
C GLY A 274 -7.66 -22.33 -5.54
N ALA A 275 -6.76 -21.91 -4.67
CA ALA A 275 -5.98 -22.81 -3.82
C ALA A 275 -6.76 -23.24 -2.57
N ASN A 276 -6.39 -24.41 -2.02
CA ASN A 276 -6.81 -24.83 -0.69
C ASN A 276 -6.39 -23.78 0.37
N PRO A 277 -7.13 -23.65 1.48
CA PRO A 277 -6.80 -22.69 2.52
C PRO A 277 -5.39 -22.94 3.07
N LEU A 278 -4.48 -22.02 2.81
CA LEU A 278 -3.13 -22.03 3.37
C LEU A 278 -3.22 -21.71 4.87
N ARG A 279 -2.53 -22.48 5.71
CA ARG A 279 -2.24 -22.07 7.08
C ARG A 279 -1.00 -21.20 7.07
N PHE A 280 -1.15 -19.89 7.32
CA PHE A 280 -0.05 -18.95 7.34
C PHE A 280 0.12 -18.31 8.72
N ARG A 281 1.36 -18.23 9.20
CA ARG A 281 1.72 -17.56 10.45
C ARG A 281 2.77 -16.51 10.17
N ASP A 282 2.54 -15.30 10.66
CA ASP A 282 3.48 -14.19 10.62
C ASP A 282 4.02 -13.94 12.04
N ARG A 283 5.29 -14.16 12.24
CA ARG A 283 5.94 -14.21 13.56
C ARG A 283 7.19 -13.36 13.60
N GLU A 284 7.58 -13.00 14.81
CA GLU A 284 8.76 -12.21 15.12
C GLU A 284 9.61 -12.95 16.15
N GLN A 285 10.95 -12.85 16.00
CA GLN A 285 11.97 -13.41 16.90
C GLN A 285 12.34 -12.38 17.96
#